data_ab534173b124a79024cee747373dd58f
#
_entry.id   ab534173b124a79024cee747373dd58f
#
_cell.length_a   1.000
_cell.length_b   1.000
_cell.length_c   1.000
_cell.angle_alpha   90.00
_cell.angle_beta   90.00
_cell.angle_gamma   90.00
#
_symmetry.space_group_name_H-M   'P 1'
#
loop_
_entity.id
_entity.type
_entity.pdbx_description
1 polymer ?
#
loop_
_entity_poly.entity_id
_entity_poly.type
_entity_poly.pdbx_seq_one_letter_code
_entity_poly.pdbx_strand_id
1 'polypeptide(L)'
;MNLTRKEHNFEVDNEKYVMYFDMKSMVTYKELSGEDFSIGLGKLFNENAEAFIYMIASTVRRIEDTSKRLGQEILDGNVMYWLLNYRGIIEQIILDALPEAKENSKKK
;
A
#
# COMPACT_ATOMS: atom_id res chain seq x y z
N MET A 1 -6.69 10.33 -13.78
CA MET A 1 -6.68 10.56 -12.33
C MET A 1 -5.30 10.96 -11.85
N ASN A 2 -5.21 12.02 -11.10
CA ASN A 2 -3.94 12.47 -10.54
C ASN A 2 -3.84 11.97 -9.10
N LEU A 3 -2.77 11.24 -8.82
CA LEU A 3 -2.52 10.74 -7.48
C LEU A 3 -1.49 11.62 -6.79
N THR A 4 -1.79 12.03 -5.56
CA THR A 4 -0.85 12.75 -4.72
C THR A 4 0.07 11.73 -4.05
N ARG A 5 1.32 11.69 -4.49
CA ARG A 5 2.26 10.71 -3.99
C ARG A 5 2.83 11.12 -2.65
N LYS A 6 2.53 10.34 -1.63
CA LYS A 6 3.12 10.49 -0.30
C LYS A 6 4.08 9.33 -0.09
N GLU A 7 5.26 9.63 0.38
CA GLU A 7 6.29 8.63 0.60
C GLU A 7 6.58 8.47 2.07
N HIS A 8 6.76 7.23 2.49
CA HIS A 8 7.18 6.91 3.85
C HIS A 8 8.45 6.09 3.78
N ASN A 9 9.55 6.67 4.26
CA ASN A 9 10.85 6.01 4.28
C ASN A 9 11.03 5.28 5.60
N PHE A 10 11.56 4.06 5.54
CA PHE A 10 11.78 3.28 6.75
C PHE A 10 12.92 2.28 6.54
N GLU A 11 13.35 1.65 7.61
CA GLU A 11 14.45 0.71 7.58
C GLU A 11 14.08 -0.57 8.34
N VAL A 12 14.41 -1.72 7.76
CA VAL A 12 14.19 -3.03 8.37
C VAL A 12 15.45 -3.84 8.18
N ASP A 13 16.03 -4.34 9.28
CA ASP A 13 17.23 -5.17 9.23
C ASP A 13 18.36 -4.56 8.41
N ASN A 14 18.60 -3.27 8.62
CA ASN A 14 19.64 -2.48 7.94
C ASN A 14 19.40 -2.25 6.45
N GLU A 15 18.23 -2.61 5.94
CA GLU A 15 17.84 -2.30 4.58
C GLU A 15 16.87 -1.14 4.55
N LYS A 16 17.06 -0.22 3.60
CA LYS A 16 16.23 0.97 3.48
C LYS A 16 15.15 0.76 2.44
N TYR A 17 13.92 1.12 2.82
CA TYR A 17 12.73 0.95 1.99
C TYR A 17 11.96 2.26 1.90
N VAL A 18 11.13 2.34 0.88
CA VAL A 18 10.15 3.42 0.75
C VAL A 18 8.79 2.80 0.41
N MET A 19 7.74 3.37 0.97
CA MET A 19 6.38 2.95 0.69
C MET A 19 5.64 4.13 0.06
N TYR A 20 5.06 3.93 -1.11
CA TYR A 20 4.18 4.93 -1.71
C TYR A 20 3.18 4.25 -2.65
N PHE A 21 2.07 4.93 -2.88
CA PHE A 21 0.99 4.41 -3.71
C PHE A 21 0.94 5.17 -5.03
N ASP A 22 0.99 4.45 -6.15
CA ASP A 22 0.89 5.02 -7.49
C ASP A 22 0.05 4.10 -8.38
N MET A 23 -0.07 4.43 -9.66
CA MET A 23 -0.85 3.62 -10.59
C MET A 23 -0.32 2.19 -10.71
N LYS A 24 0.99 2.04 -10.64
CA LYS A 24 1.59 0.70 -10.69
C LYS A 24 1.23 -0.12 -9.47
N SER A 25 1.01 0.53 -8.34
CA SER A 25 0.56 -0.16 -7.13
C SER A 25 -0.81 -0.78 -7.33
N MET A 26 -1.70 -0.08 -8.04
CA MET A 26 -3.02 -0.64 -8.36
C MET A 26 -2.92 -1.91 -9.18
N VAL A 27 -2.06 -1.89 -10.21
CA VAL A 27 -1.84 -3.05 -11.07
C VAL A 27 -1.26 -4.20 -10.27
N THR A 28 -0.27 -3.90 -9.43
CA THR A 28 0.36 -4.92 -8.59
C THR A 28 -0.65 -5.52 -7.61
N TYR A 29 -1.51 -4.70 -7.03
CA TYR A 29 -2.56 -5.19 -6.14
C TYR A 29 -3.42 -6.25 -6.84
N LYS A 30 -3.83 -5.97 -8.06
CA LYS A 30 -4.64 -6.92 -8.82
C LYS A 30 -3.86 -8.20 -9.11
N GLU A 31 -2.60 -8.07 -9.49
CA GLU A 31 -1.77 -9.24 -9.78
C GLU A 31 -1.61 -10.14 -8.55
N LEU A 32 -1.41 -9.54 -7.39
CA LEU A 32 -1.18 -10.30 -6.15
C LEU A 32 -2.47 -10.86 -5.57
N SER A 33 -3.53 -10.08 -5.54
CA SER A 33 -4.77 -10.47 -4.86
C SER A 33 -5.79 -11.16 -5.75
N GLY A 34 -5.69 -10.96 -7.06
CA GLY A 34 -6.66 -11.48 -8.01
C GLY A 34 -7.91 -10.64 -8.14
N GLU A 35 -7.97 -9.49 -7.48
CA GLU A 35 -9.15 -8.62 -7.56
C GLU A 35 -8.75 -7.17 -7.81
N ASP A 36 -9.70 -6.38 -8.36
CA ASP A 36 -9.44 -4.99 -8.66
C ASP A 36 -9.17 -4.18 -7.41
N PHE A 37 -8.34 -3.14 -7.55
CA PHE A 37 -8.01 -2.26 -6.45
C PHE A 37 -9.25 -1.65 -5.80
N SER A 38 -10.28 -1.31 -6.59
CA SER A 38 -11.51 -0.72 -6.05
C SER A 38 -12.19 -1.64 -5.05
N ILE A 39 -12.16 -2.94 -5.29
CA ILE A 39 -12.69 -3.93 -4.34
C ILE A 39 -11.83 -3.97 -3.09
N GLY A 40 -10.51 -3.98 -3.29
CA GLY A 40 -9.56 -3.97 -2.18
C GLY A 40 -9.70 -2.74 -1.30
N LEU A 41 -9.97 -1.59 -1.93
CA LEU A 41 -10.15 -0.34 -1.19
C LEU A 41 -11.37 -0.43 -0.26
N GLY A 42 -12.47 -1.00 -0.75
CA GLY A 42 -13.65 -1.24 0.08
C GLY A 42 -13.34 -2.14 1.26
N LYS A 43 -12.57 -3.20 1.02
CA LYS A 43 -12.15 -4.11 2.10
C LYS A 43 -11.24 -3.41 3.10
N LEU A 44 -10.37 -2.52 2.61
CA LEU A 44 -9.48 -1.75 3.47
C LEU A 44 -10.28 -0.89 4.45
N PHE A 45 -11.31 -0.21 3.95
CA PHE A 45 -12.17 0.61 4.79
C PHE A 45 -12.98 -0.21 5.78
N ASN A 46 -13.17 -1.50 5.52
CA ASN A 46 -13.82 -2.41 6.46
C ASN A 46 -12.80 -3.17 7.32
N GLU A 47 -11.56 -2.68 7.34
CA GLU A 47 -10.47 -3.20 8.16
C GLU A 47 -10.15 -4.67 7.90
N ASN A 48 -10.25 -5.09 6.64
CA ASN A 48 -9.91 -6.45 6.23
C ASN A 48 -8.39 -6.61 6.24
N ALA A 49 -7.88 -7.51 7.08
CA ALA A 49 -6.43 -7.71 7.23
C ALA A 49 -5.75 -8.13 5.93
N GLU A 50 -6.40 -8.98 5.15
CA GLU A 50 -5.86 -9.45 3.88
C GLU A 50 -5.66 -8.27 2.91
N ALA A 51 -6.63 -7.36 2.86
CA ALA A 51 -6.51 -6.17 2.01
C ALA A 51 -5.32 -5.32 2.43
N PHE A 52 -5.10 -5.13 3.73
CA PHE A 52 -3.94 -4.38 4.22
C PHE A 52 -2.63 -5.03 3.79
N ILE A 53 -2.54 -6.35 3.88
CA ILE A 53 -1.32 -7.08 3.51
C ILE A 53 -1.02 -6.91 2.02
N TYR A 54 -2.03 -7.07 1.17
CA TYR A 54 -1.84 -6.89 -0.27
C TYR A 54 -1.51 -5.45 -0.63
N MET A 55 -2.10 -4.46 0.08
CA MET A 55 -1.79 -3.05 -0.14
C MET A 55 -0.34 -2.75 0.22
N ILE A 56 0.12 -3.28 1.36
CA ILE A 56 1.52 -3.11 1.76
C ILE A 56 2.43 -3.74 0.70
N ALA A 57 2.13 -4.97 0.29
CA ALA A 57 2.95 -5.69 -0.69
C ALA A 57 3.01 -4.96 -2.04
N SER A 58 1.98 -4.22 -2.39
CA SER A 58 1.94 -3.51 -3.68
C SER A 58 2.60 -2.13 -3.63
N THR A 59 3.00 -1.66 -2.45
CA THR A 59 3.54 -0.29 -2.28
C THR A 59 4.98 -0.23 -1.81
N VAL A 60 5.49 -1.26 -1.15
CA VAL A 60 6.85 -1.24 -0.59
C VAL A 60 7.89 -1.49 -1.68
N ARG A 61 8.96 -0.69 -1.66
CA ARG A 61 10.07 -0.80 -2.61
C ARG A 61 11.38 -0.57 -1.86
N ARG A 62 12.47 -1.12 -2.40
CA ARG A 62 13.80 -0.79 -1.89
C ARG A 62 14.20 0.57 -2.42
N ILE A 63 14.82 1.40 -1.58
CA ILE A 63 15.26 2.73 -2.02
C ILE A 63 16.26 2.65 -3.17
N GLU A 64 17.12 1.64 -3.17
CA GLU A 64 18.13 1.49 -4.24
C GLU A 64 17.52 1.11 -5.58
N ASP A 65 16.31 0.55 -5.61
CA ASP A 65 15.67 0.21 -6.88
C ASP A 65 14.14 0.26 -6.72
N THR A 66 13.60 1.46 -6.87
CA THR A 66 12.17 1.69 -6.68
C THR A 66 11.33 1.17 -7.85
N SER A 67 11.96 0.71 -8.92
CA SER A 67 11.22 0.12 -10.02
C SER A 67 10.67 -1.26 -9.67
N LYS A 68 11.22 -1.91 -8.66
CA LYS A 68 10.80 -3.25 -8.24
C LYS A 68 10.08 -3.20 -6.90
N ARG A 69 8.86 -3.71 -6.88
CA ARG A 69 8.08 -3.84 -5.66
C ARG A 69 8.37 -5.19 -5.02
N LEU A 70 8.31 -5.24 -3.70
CA LEU A 70 8.64 -6.44 -2.94
C LEU A 70 7.43 -7.34 -2.69
N GLY A 71 6.37 -7.17 -3.49
CA GLY A 71 5.10 -7.84 -3.26
C GLY A 71 5.18 -9.28 -2.83
N GLN A 72 5.74 -10.12 -3.70
CA GLN A 72 5.79 -11.55 -3.41
C GLN A 72 6.67 -11.87 -2.20
N GLU A 73 7.77 -11.15 -2.05
CA GLU A 73 8.67 -11.37 -0.91
C GLU A 73 7.96 -11.10 0.41
N ILE A 74 7.12 -10.07 0.45
CA ILE A 74 6.36 -9.75 1.66
C ILE A 74 5.34 -10.85 1.95
N LEU A 75 4.64 -11.32 0.93
CA LEU A 75 3.64 -12.37 1.10
C LEU A 75 4.26 -13.69 1.51
N ASP A 76 5.47 -13.97 1.06
CA ASP A 76 6.18 -15.20 1.40
C ASP A 76 6.88 -15.12 2.76
N GLY A 77 7.06 -13.92 3.27
CA GLY A 77 7.80 -13.68 4.51
C GLY A 77 6.90 -13.53 5.73
N ASN A 78 7.33 -12.71 6.67
CA ASN A 78 6.60 -12.48 7.91
C ASN A 78 5.53 -11.41 7.73
N VAL A 79 4.37 -11.80 7.17
CA VAL A 79 3.28 -10.88 6.88
C VAL A 79 2.72 -10.22 8.16
N MET A 80 2.77 -10.92 9.29
CA MET A 80 2.29 -10.33 10.54
C MET A 80 3.12 -9.14 10.98
N TYR A 81 4.45 -9.23 10.76
CA TYR A 81 5.33 -8.09 11.05
C TYR A 81 4.89 -6.85 10.27
N TRP A 82 4.67 -7.03 8.96
CA TRP A 82 4.28 -5.92 8.11
C TRP A 82 2.91 -5.38 8.49
N LEU A 83 1.96 -6.27 8.74
CA LEU A 83 0.61 -5.86 9.11
C LEU A 83 0.60 -5.06 10.41
N LEU A 84 1.25 -5.58 11.44
CA LEU A 84 1.22 -4.94 12.75
C LEU A 84 1.93 -3.60 12.78
N ASN A 85 3.00 -3.45 11.99
CA ASN A 85 3.81 -2.23 12.02
C ASN A 85 3.42 -1.19 10.99
N TYR A 86 2.79 -1.58 9.88
CA TYR A 86 2.56 -0.66 8.77
C TYR A 86 1.11 -0.50 8.35
N ARG A 87 0.18 -1.15 9.03
CA ARG A 87 -1.24 -1.07 8.72
C ARG A 87 -1.75 0.37 8.69
N GLY A 88 -1.51 1.12 9.75
CA GLY A 88 -1.96 2.51 9.83
C GLY A 88 -1.29 3.41 8.81
N ILE A 89 -0.01 3.16 8.57
CA ILE A 89 0.79 3.96 7.63
C ILE A 89 0.29 3.75 6.21
N ILE A 90 0.03 2.51 5.80
CA ILE A 90 -0.44 2.25 4.44
C ILE A 90 -1.84 2.84 4.23
N GLU A 91 -2.71 2.76 5.23
CA GLU A 91 -4.03 3.35 5.14
C GLU A 91 -3.92 4.86 4.89
N GLN A 92 -3.06 5.54 5.65
CA GLN A 92 -2.87 6.97 5.49
C GLN A 92 -2.29 7.33 4.12
N ILE A 93 -1.31 6.57 3.65
CA ILE A 93 -0.70 6.80 2.35
C ILE A 93 -1.74 6.70 1.23
N ILE A 94 -2.59 5.68 1.29
CA ILE A 94 -3.62 5.48 0.27
C ILE A 94 -4.67 6.60 0.33
N LEU A 95 -5.13 6.95 1.52
CA LEU A 95 -6.13 8.02 1.66
C LEU A 95 -5.56 9.35 1.17
N ASP A 96 -4.30 9.63 1.46
CA ASP A 96 -3.67 10.87 1.00
C ASP A 96 -3.46 10.90 -0.51
N ALA A 97 -3.30 9.74 -1.12
CA ALA A 97 -3.08 9.64 -2.57
C ALA A 97 -4.36 9.74 -3.37
N LEU A 98 -5.53 9.58 -2.75
CA LEU A 98 -6.82 9.55 -3.45
C LEU A 98 -7.58 10.84 -3.22
N PRO A 99 -7.49 11.81 -4.15
CA PRO A 99 -8.18 13.10 -3.98
C PRO A 99 -9.69 12.97 -3.78
N GLU A 100 -10.31 12.01 -4.44
CA GLU A 100 -11.75 11.78 -4.32
C GLU A 100 -12.16 11.40 -2.89
N ALA A 101 -11.35 10.56 -2.24
CA ALA A 101 -11.62 10.17 -0.86
C ALA A 101 -11.52 11.38 0.08
N LYS A 102 -10.56 12.28 -0.17
CA LYS A 102 -10.41 13.49 0.63
C LYS A 102 -11.59 14.43 0.43
N GLU A 103 -12.04 14.61 -0.83
CA GLU A 103 -13.18 15.44 -1.13
C GLU A 103 -14.44 14.92 -0.45
N ASN A 104 -14.67 13.63 -0.52
CA ASN A 104 -15.83 13.03 0.13
C ASN A 104 -15.82 13.25 1.63
N SER A 105 -14.65 13.20 2.25
CA SER A 105 -14.51 13.48 3.67
C SER A 105 -14.86 14.92 3.99
N LYS A 106 -14.48 15.85 3.13
CA LYS A 106 -14.74 17.28 3.35
C LYS A 106 -16.19 17.66 3.19
N LYS A 107 -16.92 16.91 2.39
CA LYS A 107 -18.32 17.22 2.12
C LYS A 107 -19.27 16.86 3.24
N LYS A 108 -18.79 16.15 4.20
CA LYS A 108 -19.57 15.83 5.38
C LYS A 108 -19.49 16.97 6.38
#